data_2eee99c3f15d7ec9becf0013bd91b6ec
#
_entry.id   2eee99c3f15d7ec9becf0013bd91b6ec
#
_cell.length_a   1.000
_cell.length_b   1.000
_cell.length_c   1.000
_cell.angle_alpha   90.00
_cell.angle_beta   90.00
_cell.angle_gamma   90.00
#
_symmetry.space_group_name_H-M   'P 1'
#
loop_
_entity.id
_entity.type
_entity.pdbx_description
1 polymer ?
#
loop_
_entity_poly.entity_id
_entity_poly.type
_entity_poly.pdbx_seq_one_letter_code
_entity_poly.pdbx_strand_id
1 'polypeptide(L)'
;MTEHIRKKRSTHRVPQFSWRLLLQQLNYIPRALRLVWKAARGWTIIFIGIMLVQSLLPVLTIYLTREVVDALVDFLNAGSQPGETALLTTYGILFGLTLILTAILGSAQTYVFTGLSEHTQDDITNVIHAQAAILDLSYYESAAYYDQLQRASVDATNHPQNLLYNLVGLFQRAITLIGMAGLLISYAWWLPLAVLAGTLPAFWVTMQANIVFQAWRMQNTTNQRRLTYFDKALTSDIAATEVRLFDLSTYFREAYHSLRETLRQERLALARQQLAWQLGAALFALLWMGLALLWIGRQALNGLFSLGDLALFWQVISQGQRQMQAVLTSASDIYRSLFFLEDLFSFLALTPVITDASEPVRLADGLNQSLSMQNVTFTYADSDLPALDDFFLTIPAGQIVAIVGENGAGKSTLVKLLCRFYDPQQGAITWDGVDLRHMALADLRRRITVMFQKPVPYHETAVCNIQLGDWHNKPDLARVRQASQAGGADDLIQKLPKGYETVLGKWFGYTELSVGEWQRIALARAFVREASLIILDEPTSAMDSWAENEWLSRFRQLVVGKTALIITHRFTTAMRADIIH
;
A
#
# COMPACT_ATOMS: atom_id res chain seq x y z
N MET A 1 12.86 34.44 9.69
CA MET A 1 11.94 33.32 9.25
C MET A 1 11.43 32.46 10.42
N THR A 2 11.94 32.64 11.61
CA THR A 2 11.58 31.91 12.84
C THR A 2 10.38 32.49 13.62
N GLU A 3 9.94 33.70 13.33
CA GLU A 3 8.84 34.36 14.07
C GLU A 3 7.43 34.14 13.49
N HIS A 4 7.31 33.75 12.22
CA HIS A 4 5.99 33.52 11.60
C HIS A 4 5.34 32.17 11.93
N ILE A 5 6.10 31.25 12.53
CA ILE A 5 5.59 29.90 12.92
C ILE A 5 4.88 29.94 14.27
N ARG A 6 5.05 30.99 15.09
CA ARG A 6 4.53 31.05 16.46
C ARG A 6 3.08 31.51 16.61
N LYS A 7 2.40 31.96 15.55
CA LYS A 7 1.11 32.68 15.64
C LYS A 7 -0.10 32.04 14.97
N LYS A 8 -0.11 30.71 14.75
CA LYS A 8 -1.37 29.99 14.43
C LYS A 8 -1.58 28.82 15.38
N ARG A 9 -1.78 29.09 16.67
CA ARG A 9 -2.59 28.21 17.52
C ARG A 9 -4.05 28.38 17.06
N SER A 10 -4.40 27.76 15.95
CA SER A 10 -5.80 27.52 15.65
C SER A 10 -6.29 26.51 16.69
N THR A 11 -7.22 26.94 17.49
CA THR A 11 -8.05 26.07 18.34
C THR A 11 -8.89 25.16 17.42
N HIS A 12 -8.21 24.25 16.71
CA HIS A 12 -8.93 23.17 16.03
C HIS A 12 -9.44 22.23 17.12
N ARG A 13 -10.76 22.24 17.31
CA ARG A 13 -11.47 21.25 18.10
C ARG A 13 -10.96 19.87 17.69
N VAL A 14 -10.52 19.09 18.67
CA VAL A 14 -10.23 17.68 18.50
C VAL A 14 -11.38 17.06 17.71
N PRO A 15 -11.14 16.37 16.60
CA PRO A 15 -12.21 15.71 15.87
C PRO A 15 -12.97 14.84 16.87
N GLN A 16 -14.21 15.20 17.17
CA GLN A 16 -15.03 14.39 18.06
C GLN A 16 -15.27 13.07 17.34
N PHE A 17 -15.06 11.97 18.04
CA PHE A 17 -15.44 10.64 17.60
C PHE A 17 -16.88 10.69 17.07
N SER A 18 -17.06 10.54 15.77
CA SER A 18 -18.35 10.62 15.12
C SER A 18 -18.89 9.21 14.90
N TRP A 19 -19.86 8.82 15.69
CA TRP A 19 -20.59 7.56 15.51
C TRP A 19 -21.15 7.40 14.09
N ARG A 20 -21.49 8.52 13.42
CA ARG A 20 -21.98 8.51 12.04
C ARG A 20 -20.92 8.04 11.04
N LEU A 21 -19.67 8.52 11.19
CA LEU A 21 -18.55 8.07 10.36
C LEU A 21 -18.25 6.58 10.59
N LEU A 22 -18.28 6.14 11.84
CA LEU A 22 -18.07 4.74 12.18
C LEU A 22 -19.15 3.83 11.56
N LEU A 23 -20.42 4.23 11.63
CA LEU A 23 -21.52 3.48 11.02
C LEU A 23 -21.41 3.39 9.49
N GLN A 24 -20.94 4.45 8.82
CA GLN A 24 -20.68 4.43 7.38
C GLN A 24 -19.54 3.47 7.02
N GLN A 25 -18.49 3.43 7.83
CA GLN A 25 -17.34 2.55 7.59
C GLN A 25 -17.65 1.08 7.84
N LEU A 26 -18.63 0.74 8.68
CA LEU A 26 -19.07 -0.64 8.89
C LEU A 26 -19.51 -1.34 7.59
N ASN A 27 -19.94 -0.58 6.57
CA ASN A 27 -20.29 -1.12 5.26
C ASN A 27 -19.09 -1.73 4.50
N TYR A 28 -17.86 -1.41 4.90
CA TYR A 28 -16.66 -2.01 4.32
C TYR A 28 -16.34 -3.39 4.89
N ILE A 29 -16.85 -3.73 6.09
CA ILE A 29 -16.60 -5.04 6.74
C ILE A 29 -16.98 -6.22 5.83
N PRO A 30 -18.21 -6.31 5.28
CA PRO A 30 -18.58 -7.44 4.43
C PRO A 30 -17.73 -7.55 3.15
N ARG A 31 -17.31 -6.38 2.62
CA ARG A 31 -16.44 -6.34 1.43
C ARG A 31 -15.04 -6.85 1.74
N ALA A 32 -14.44 -6.41 2.85
CA ALA A 32 -13.12 -6.86 3.30
C ALA A 32 -13.10 -8.35 3.64
N LEU A 33 -14.12 -8.82 4.38
CA LEU A 33 -14.25 -10.25 4.68
C LEU A 33 -14.42 -11.11 3.43
N ARG A 34 -15.12 -10.60 2.42
CA ARG A 34 -15.27 -11.29 1.12
C ARG A 34 -13.92 -11.39 0.38
N LEU A 35 -13.08 -10.35 0.43
CA LEU A 35 -11.72 -10.40 -0.13
C LEU A 35 -10.90 -11.50 0.55
N VAL A 36 -10.84 -11.50 1.88
CA VAL A 36 -10.10 -12.53 2.63
C VAL A 36 -10.65 -13.92 2.36
N TRP A 37 -11.97 -14.07 2.34
CA TRP A 37 -12.63 -15.36 2.04
C TRP A 37 -12.30 -15.87 0.63
N LYS A 38 -12.28 -14.98 -0.36
CA LYS A 38 -11.95 -15.33 -1.75
C LYS A 38 -10.48 -15.74 -1.88
N ALA A 39 -9.59 -15.01 -1.23
CA ALA A 39 -8.15 -15.22 -1.29
C ALA A 39 -7.70 -16.53 -0.57
N ALA A 40 -8.26 -16.80 0.62
CA ALA A 40 -7.72 -17.81 1.52
C ALA A 40 -8.81 -18.61 2.28
N ARG A 41 -9.84 -19.12 1.57
CA ARG A 41 -11.01 -19.79 2.18
C ARG A 41 -10.64 -20.92 3.17
N GLY A 42 -9.73 -21.81 2.78
CA GLY A 42 -9.32 -22.94 3.63
C GLY A 42 -8.65 -22.49 4.92
N TRP A 43 -7.71 -21.56 4.81
CA TRP A 43 -7.01 -20.97 5.95
C TRP A 43 -7.95 -20.23 6.89
N THR A 44 -8.94 -19.50 6.35
CA THR A 44 -9.95 -18.79 7.13
C THR A 44 -10.79 -19.75 7.98
N ILE A 45 -11.25 -20.87 7.43
CA ILE A 45 -12.04 -21.86 8.16
C ILE A 45 -11.23 -22.46 9.29
N ILE A 46 -9.99 -22.89 9.02
CA ILE A 46 -9.11 -23.48 10.04
C ILE A 46 -8.82 -22.46 11.14
N PHE A 47 -8.53 -21.19 10.76
CA PHE A 47 -8.28 -20.12 11.72
C PHE A 47 -9.45 -19.89 12.67
N ILE A 48 -10.68 -19.78 12.14
CA ILE A 48 -11.89 -19.60 12.94
C ILE A 48 -12.10 -20.83 13.85
N GLY A 49 -11.91 -22.03 13.33
CA GLY A 49 -12.02 -23.27 14.10
C GLY A 49 -11.07 -23.33 15.30
N ILE A 50 -9.80 -22.99 15.08
CA ILE A 50 -8.79 -22.92 16.16
C ILE A 50 -9.19 -21.88 17.22
N MET A 51 -9.59 -20.67 16.79
CA MET A 51 -9.98 -19.61 17.74
C MET A 51 -11.23 -19.95 18.54
N LEU A 52 -12.21 -20.66 17.95
CA LEU A 52 -13.38 -21.15 18.68
C LEU A 52 -12.99 -22.16 19.78
N VAL A 53 -12.14 -23.13 19.46
CA VAL A 53 -11.64 -24.09 20.45
C VAL A 53 -10.86 -23.36 21.56
N GLN A 54 -9.97 -22.47 21.20
CA GLN A 54 -9.20 -21.65 22.14
C GLN A 54 -10.05 -20.76 23.04
N SER A 55 -11.29 -20.42 22.66
CA SER A 55 -12.17 -19.59 23.48
C SER A 55 -12.58 -20.26 24.78
N LEU A 56 -12.62 -21.58 24.83
CA LEU A 56 -13.04 -22.38 25.96
C LEU A 56 -11.89 -22.79 26.90
N LEU A 57 -10.66 -22.87 26.37
CA LEU A 57 -9.50 -23.34 27.12
C LEU A 57 -9.19 -22.49 28.40
N PRO A 58 -9.29 -21.15 28.39
CA PRO A 58 -9.07 -20.37 29.59
C PRO A 58 -10.08 -20.68 30.70
N VAL A 59 -11.34 -20.93 30.34
CA VAL A 59 -12.40 -21.29 31.30
C VAL A 59 -12.11 -22.67 31.91
N LEU A 60 -11.75 -23.63 31.06
CA LEU A 60 -11.36 -24.97 31.50
C LEU A 60 -10.11 -24.94 32.38
N THR A 61 -9.09 -24.15 32.01
CA THR A 61 -7.87 -23.99 32.80
C THR A 61 -8.17 -23.45 34.22
N ILE A 62 -9.05 -22.45 34.30
CA ILE A 62 -9.47 -21.87 35.60
C ILE A 62 -10.20 -22.91 36.44
N TYR A 63 -11.14 -23.65 35.87
CA TYR A 63 -11.87 -24.69 36.55
C TYR A 63 -10.92 -25.80 37.06
N LEU A 64 -10.03 -26.29 36.20
CA LEU A 64 -9.05 -27.33 36.57
C LEU A 64 -8.05 -26.84 37.64
N THR A 65 -7.67 -25.55 37.61
CA THR A 65 -6.82 -25.00 38.69
C THR A 65 -7.49 -25.12 40.05
N ARG A 66 -8.80 -24.81 40.12
CA ARG A 66 -9.58 -24.98 41.36
C ARG A 66 -9.52 -26.44 41.83
N GLU A 67 -9.87 -27.39 40.95
CA GLU A 67 -9.92 -28.81 41.31
C GLU A 67 -8.55 -29.37 41.73
N VAL A 68 -7.46 -28.92 41.08
CA VAL A 68 -6.09 -29.31 41.45
C VAL A 68 -5.72 -28.77 42.83
N VAL A 69 -6.06 -27.51 43.15
CA VAL A 69 -5.77 -26.92 44.45
C VAL A 69 -6.58 -27.58 45.56
N ASP A 70 -7.87 -27.84 45.33
CA ASP A 70 -8.71 -28.52 46.32
C ASP A 70 -8.25 -29.95 46.54
N ALA A 71 -7.97 -30.73 45.51
CA ALA A 71 -7.42 -32.08 45.62
C ALA A 71 -6.06 -32.12 46.32
N LEU A 72 -5.21 -31.09 46.15
CA LEU A 72 -3.94 -30.96 46.86
C LEU A 72 -4.14 -30.72 48.37
N VAL A 73 -5.09 -29.88 48.71
CA VAL A 73 -5.43 -29.60 50.13
C VAL A 73 -6.00 -30.84 50.81
N ASP A 74 -6.91 -31.55 50.14
CA ASP A 74 -7.50 -32.78 50.64
C ASP A 74 -6.45 -33.90 50.82
N PHE A 75 -5.53 -34.03 49.86
CA PHE A 75 -4.39 -34.95 49.97
C PHE A 75 -3.49 -34.61 51.17
N LEU A 76 -3.20 -33.32 51.44
CA LEU A 76 -2.39 -32.91 52.59
C LEU A 76 -3.09 -33.15 53.92
N ASN A 77 -4.42 -32.99 53.99
CA ASN A 77 -5.22 -33.14 55.20
C ASN A 77 -5.54 -34.63 55.50
N ALA A 78 -5.82 -35.41 54.46
CA ALA A 78 -6.23 -36.83 54.62
C ALA A 78 -5.07 -37.82 54.78
N GLY A 79 -3.80 -37.40 54.54
CA GLY A 79 -2.61 -38.23 54.64
C GLY A 79 -2.59 -39.37 53.64
N SER A 80 -2.07 -39.15 52.46
CA SER A 80 -1.72 -40.12 51.38
C SER A 80 -2.67 -41.34 51.17
N GLN A 81 -3.97 -41.15 51.33
CA GLN A 81 -4.94 -42.20 51.05
C GLN A 81 -5.00 -42.48 49.53
N PRO A 82 -5.15 -43.72 49.06
CA PRO A 82 -5.12 -44.08 47.62
C PRO A 82 -6.16 -43.35 46.77
N GLY A 83 -7.33 -42.99 47.33
CA GLY A 83 -8.37 -42.22 46.64
C GLY A 83 -7.98 -40.80 46.33
N GLU A 84 -7.37 -40.07 47.29
CA GLU A 84 -6.97 -38.68 47.14
C GLU A 84 -5.78 -38.49 46.19
N THR A 85 -4.83 -39.45 46.21
CA THR A 85 -3.72 -39.48 45.24
C THR A 85 -4.22 -39.65 43.82
N ALA A 86 -5.25 -40.50 43.61
CA ALA A 86 -5.84 -40.72 42.26
C ALA A 86 -6.55 -39.47 41.73
N LEU A 87 -7.28 -38.74 42.57
CA LEU A 87 -7.94 -37.47 42.18
C LEU A 87 -6.93 -36.40 41.84
N LEU A 88 -5.91 -36.15 42.68
CA LEU A 88 -4.86 -35.19 42.42
C LEU A 88 -4.09 -35.47 41.13
N THR A 89 -3.73 -36.74 40.91
CA THR A 89 -3.04 -37.14 39.66
C THR A 89 -3.92 -36.97 38.43
N THR A 90 -5.22 -37.29 38.52
CA THR A 90 -6.16 -37.14 37.39
C THR A 90 -6.34 -35.66 37.01
N TYR A 91 -6.65 -34.78 37.98
CA TYR A 91 -6.79 -33.37 37.71
C TYR A 91 -5.48 -32.72 37.28
N GLY A 92 -4.34 -33.13 37.87
CA GLY A 92 -3.01 -32.69 37.47
C GLY A 92 -2.68 -33.04 36.00
N ILE A 93 -3.00 -34.29 35.57
CA ILE A 93 -2.82 -34.70 34.19
C ILE A 93 -3.75 -33.92 33.22
N LEU A 94 -5.02 -33.74 33.57
CA LEU A 94 -5.98 -32.99 32.77
C LEU A 94 -5.54 -31.50 32.65
N PHE A 95 -5.08 -30.91 33.72
CA PHE A 95 -4.53 -29.54 33.70
C PHE A 95 -3.30 -29.44 32.80
N GLY A 96 -2.35 -30.36 32.93
CA GLY A 96 -1.16 -30.44 32.07
C GLY A 96 -1.51 -30.59 30.58
N LEU A 97 -2.45 -31.48 30.26
CA LEU A 97 -2.94 -31.70 28.89
C LEU A 97 -3.59 -30.40 28.35
N THR A 98 -4.36 -29.68 29.18
CA THR A 98 -4.99 -28.41 28.77
C THR A 98 -3.94 -27.35 28.46
N LEU A 99 -2.86 -27.25 29.24
CA LEU A 99 -1.74 -26.33 28.98
C LEU A 99 -1.00 -26.69 27.69
N ILE A 100 -0.72 -28.00 27.48
CA ILE A 100 -0.09 -28.48 26.24
C ILE A 100 -0.98 -28.17 25.03
N LEU A 101 -2.28 -28.46 25.12
CA LEU A 101 -3.24 -28.15 24.05
C LEU A 101 -3.29 -26.66 23.75
N THR A 102 -3.29 -25.81 24.78
CA THR A 102 -3.24 -24.35 24.63
C THR A 102 -1.99 -23.89 23.87
N ALA A 103 -0.82 -24.47 24.20
CA ALA A 103 0.44 -24.15 23.53
C ALA A 103 0.46 -24.62 22.07
N ILE A 104 -0.02 -25.84 21.79
CA ILE A 104 -0.10 -26.39 20.44
C ILE A 104 -1.04 -25.54 19.58
N LEU A 105 -2.25 -25.26 20.07
CA LEU A 105 -3.22 -24.44 19.35
C LEU A 105 -2.73 -23.00 19.16
N GLY A 106 -1.98 -22.42 20.11
CA GLY A 106 -1.36 -21.11 19.98
C GLY A 106 -0.33 -21.09 18.84
N SER A 107 0.52 -22.10 18.76
CA SER A 107 1.50 -22.24 17.67
C SER A 107 0.81 -22.50 16.32
N ALA A 108 -0.20 -23.37 16.31
CA ALA A 108 -1.00 -23.65 15.11
C ALA A 108 -1.75 -22.39 14.62
N GLN A 109 -2.30 -21.60 15.53
CA GLN A 109 -2.95 -20.32 15.20
C GLN A 109 -1.98 -19.35 14.51
N THR A 110 -0.76 -19.21 15.03
CA THR A 110 0.27 -18.34 14.43
C THR A 110 0.61 -18.81 13.02
N TYR A 111 0.84 -20.12 12.82
CA TYR A 111 1.13 -20.68 11.50
C TYR A 111 -0.02 -20.47 10.51
N VAL A 112 -1.25 -20.78 10.93
CA VAL A 112 -2.44 -20.63 10.09
C VAL A 112 -2.70 -19.15 9.75
N PHE A 113 -2.49 -18.24 10.71
CA PHE A 113 -2.64 -16.81 10.47
C PHE A 113 -1.58 -16.28 9.50
N THR A 114 -0.33 -16.77 9.59
CA THR A 114 0.72 -16.41 8.62
C THR A 114 0.33 -16.86 7.22
N GLY A 115 -0.10 -18.11 7.04
CA GLY A 115 -0.55 -18.58 5.72
C GLY A 115 -1.74 -17.79 5.17
N LEU A 116 -2.72 -17.48 6.02
CA LEU A 116 -3.86 -16.62 5.68
C LEU A 116 -3.39 -15.22 5.25
N SER A 117 -2.42 -14.64 5.97
CA SER A 117 -1.88 -13.31 5.72
C SER A 117 -1.18 -13.24 4.36
N GLU A 118 -0.27 -14.17 4.08
CA GLU A 118 0.49 -14.20 2.82
C GLU A 118 -0.45 -14.32 1.61
N HIS A 119 -1.35 -15.32 1.60
CA HIS A 119 -2.30 -15.47 0.49
C HIS A 119 -3.22 -14.26 0.30
N THR A 120 -3.66 -13.64 1.39
CA THR A 120 -4.51 -12.45 1.30
C THR A 120 -3.74 -11.25 0.78
N GLN A 121 -2.47 -11.10 1.19
CA GLN A 121 -1.60 -10.03 0.72
C GLN A 121 -1.32 -10.15 -0.78
N ASP A 122 -1.01 -11.36 -1.25
CA ASP A 122 -0.77 -11.63 -2.67
C ASP A 122 -2.00 -11.28 -3.52
N ASP A 123 -3.21 -11.73 -3.10
CA ASP A 123 -4.44 -11.47 -3.85
C ASP A 123 -4.78 -9.96 -3.88
N ILE A 124 -4.66 -9.27 -2.75
CA ILE A 124 -4.89 -7.82 -2.67
C ILE A 124 -3.88 -7.05 -3.51
N THR A 125 -2.61 -7.42 -3.46
CA THR A 125 -1.56 -6.80 -4.27
C THR A 125 -1.85 -7.00 -5.75
N ASN A 126 -2.25 -8.19 -6.18
CA ASN A 126 -2.66 -8.45 -7.55
C ASN A 126 -3.87 -7.60 -7.98
N VAL A 127 -4.86 -7.44 -7.12
CA VAL A 127 -6.03 -6.59 -7.40
C VAL A 127 -5.64 -5.11 -7.53
N ILE A 128 -4.73 -4.62 -6.66
CA ILE A 128 -4.20 -3.26 -6.73
C ILE A 128 -3.40 -3.06 -8.03
N HIS A 129 -2.53 -4.01 -8.39
CA HIS A 129 -1.74 -3.94 -9.63
C HIS A 129 -2.63 -3.96 -10.87
N ALA A 130 -3.64 -4.84 -10.90
CA ALA A 130 -4.61 -4.90 -12.00
C ALA A 130 -5.38 -3.57 -12.13
N GLN A 131 -5.83 -3.00 -11.02
CA GLN A 131 -6.50 -1.70 -11.02
C GLN A 131 -5.58 -0.58 -11.48
N ALA A 132 -4.34 -0.52 -10.95
CA ALA A 132 -3.37 0.48 -11.36
C ALA A 132 -3.06 0.40 -12.87
N ALA A 133 -2.98 -0.80 -13.43
CA ALA A 133 -2.66 -1.00 -14.85
C ALA A 133 -3.74 -0.52 -15.82
N ILE A 134 -5.00 -0.44 -15.40
CA ILE A 134 -6.12 0.00 -16.27
C ILE A 134 -6.43 1.50 -16.15
N LEU A 135 -5.91 2.19 -15.14
CA LEU A 135 -6.19 3.60 -14.92
C LEU A 135 -5.43 4.50 -15.90
N ASP A 136 -6.06 5.62 -16.27
CA ASP A 136 -5.52 6.59 -17.21
C ASP A 136 -4.28 7.33 -16.69
N LEU A 137 -3.48 7.85 -17.62
CA LEU A 137 -2.30 8.65 -17.30
C LEU A 137 -2.64 9.89 -16.45
N SER A 138 -3.83 10.46 -16.63
CA SER A 138 -4.31 11.62 -15.86
C SER A 138 -4.29 11.41 -14.36
N TYR A 139 -4.56 10.19 -13.91
CA TYR A 139 -4.46 9.84 -12.49
C TYR A 139 -3.01 9.92 -11.99
N TYR A 140 -2.06 9.39 -12.75
CA TYR A 140 -0.63 9.38 -12.39
C TYR A 140 0.02 10.76 -12.39
N GLU A 141 -0.56 11.71 -13.09
CA GLU A 141 -0.11 13.11 -13.11
C GLU A 141 -0.73 13.95 -11.99
N SER A 142 -1.74 13.42 -11.27
CA SER A 142 -2.37 14.07 -10.12
C SER A 142 -1.69 13.73 -8.80
N ALA A 143 -1.33 14.76 -8.02
CA ALA A 143 -0.76 14.57 -6.68
C ALA A 143 -1.74 13.85 -5.72
N ALA A 144 -3.05 14.11 -5.86
CA ALA A 144 -4.08 13.47 -5.05
C ALA A 144 -4.16 11.95 -5.29
N TYR A 145 -4.03 11.52 -6.56
CA TYR A 145 -4.01 10.11 -6.91
C TYR A 145 -2.76 9.40 -6.38
N TYR A 146 -1.58 10.03 -6.51
CA TYR A 146 -0.34 9.46 -6.00
C TYR A 146 -0.43 9.19 -4.49
N ASP A 147 -1.00 10.13 -3.75
CA ASP A 147 -1.28 9.97 -2.32
C ASP A 147 -2.26 8.81 -2.06
N GLN A 148 -3.31 8.66 -2.88
CA GLN A 148 -4.30 7.60 -2.76
C GLN A 148 -3.72 6.22 -3.08
N LEU A 149 -2.95 6.10 -4.17
CA LEU A 149 -2.26 4.87 -4.54
C LEU A 149 -1.26 4.44 -3.45
N GLN A 150 -0.49 5.38 -2.93
CA GLN A 150 0.47 5.09 -1.86
C GLN A 150 -0.23 4.57 -0.61
N ARG A 151 -1.35 5.18 -0.19
CA ARG A 151 -2.13 4.69 0.95
C ARG A 151 -2.75 3.32 0.68
N ALA A 152 -3.27 3.10 -0.52
CA ALA A 152 -3.85 1.81 -0.89
C ALA A 152 -2.81 0.69 -0.99
N SER A 153 -1.60 0.97 -1.50
CA SER A 153 -0.57 -0.04 -1.73
C SER A 153 0.28 -0.35 -0.48
N VAL A 154 0.66 0.67 0.30
CA VAL A 154 1.59 0.50 1.43
C VAL A 154 0.83 0.20 2.72
N ASP A 155 -0.25 0.93 2.99
CA ASP A 155 -0.94 0.85 4.27
C ASP A 155 -2.08 -0.17 4.26
N ALA A 156 -2.80 -0.35 3.14
CA ALA A 156 -4.03 -1.14 3.11
C ALA A 156 -3.82 -2.65 2.93
N THR A 157 -2.64 -3.10 2.51
CA THR A 157 -2.38 -4.50 2.15
C THR A 157 -2.61 -5.47 3.33
N ASN A 158 -2.27 -5.05 4.56
CA ASN A 158 -2.39 -5.87 5.77
C ASN A 158 -3.70 -5.69 6.55
N HIS A 159 -4.53 -4.70 6.18
CA HIS A 159 -5.71 -4.36 6.98
C HIS A 159 -6.87 -5.34 6.87
N PRO A 160 -7.16 -5.99 5.73
CA PRO A 160 -8.25 -6.96 5.62
C PRO A 160 -8.08 -8.18 6.51
N GLN A 161 -6.87 -8.78 6.55
CA GLN A 161 -6.60 -9.92 7.43
C GLN A 161 -6.56 -9.51 8.91
N ASN A 162 -6.03 -8.32 9.24
CA ASN A 162 -6.05 -7.77 10.58
C ASN A 162 -7.48 -7.50 11.07
N LEU A 163 -8.37 -7.05 10.17
CA LEU A 163 -9.79 -6.89 10.46
C LEU A 163 -10.43 -8.24 10.82
N LEU A 164 -10.20 -9.28 10.01
CA LEU A 164 -10.68 -10.63 10.30
C LEU A 164 -10.15 -11.13 11.65
N TYR A 165 -8.83 -11.01 11.90
CA TYR A 165 -8.20 -11.42 13.15
C TYR A 165 -8.85 -10.76 14.36
N ASN A 166 -9.05 -9.45 14.30
CA ASN A 166 -9.64 -8.70 15.41
C ASN A 166 -11.13 -8.97 15.59
N LEU A 167 -11.90 -9.18 14.50
CA LEU A 167 -13.31 -9.56 14.59
C LEU A 167 -13.48 -10.94 15.22
N VAL A 168 -12.77 -11.95 14.72
CA VAL A 168 -12.81 -13.31 15.28
C VAL A 168 -12.28 -13.31 16.71
N GLY A 169 -11.22 -12.52 16.98
CA GLY A 169 -10.70 -12.32 18.32
C GLY A 169 -11.70 -11.69 19.30
N LEU A 170 -12.55 -10.75 18.86
CA LEU A 170 -13.63 -10.22 19.68
C LEU A 170 -14.64 -11.30 20.06
N PHE A 171 -15.07 -12.13 19.09
CA PHE A 171 -15.98 -13.25 19.37
C PHE A 171 -15.35 -14.27 20.34
N GLN A 172 -14.09 -14.63 20.12
CA GLN A 172 -13.34 -15.51 21.00
C GLN A 172 -13.32 -14.99 22.45
N ARG A 173 -12.96 -13.71 22.63
CA ARG A 173 -12.89 -13.07 23.95
C ARG A 173 -14.27 -12.94 24.60
N ALA A 174 -15.32 -12.65 23.83
CA ALA A 174 -16.69 -12.61 24.32
C ALA A 174 -17.11 -13.97 24.88
N ILE A 175 -16.86 -15.08 24.15
CA ILE A 175 -17.15 -16.44 24.61
C ILE A 175 -16.39 -16.73 25.90
N THR A 176 -15.10 -16.40 25.97
CA THR A 176 -14.27 -16.60 27.15
C THR A 176 -14.81 -15.82 28.36
N LEU A 177 -15.17 -14.53 28.17
CA LEU A 177 -15.73 -13.69 29.23
C LEU A 177 -17.09 -14.19 29.72
N ILE A 178 -17.96 -14.65 28.80
CA ILE A 178 -19.24 -15.28 29.14
C ILE A 178 -19.01 -16.56 29.96
N GLY A 179 -18.08 -17.42 29.54
CA GLY A 179 -17.72 -18.63 30.29
C GLY A 179 -17.18 -18.34 31.68
N MET A 180 -16.31 -17.32 31.82
CA MET A 180 -15.81 -16.85 33.11
C MET A 180 -16.92 -16.26 33.99
N ALA A 181 -17.83 -15.48 33.40
CA ALA A 181 -18.99 -14.97 34.11
C ALA A 181 -19.89 -16.11 34.61
N GLY A 182 -20.10 -17.16 33.77
CA GLY A 182 -20.83 -18.37 34.16
C GLY A 182 -20.22 -19.07 35.39
N LEU A 183 -18.89 -19.19 35.42
CA LEU A 183 -18.20 -19.73 36.60
C LEU A 183 -18.42 -18.87 37.85
N LEU A 184 -18.42 -17.53 37.71
CA LEU A 184 -18.64 -16.64 38.87
C LEU A 184 -20.08 -16.62 39.36
N ILE A 185 -21.07 -16.73 38.46
CA ILE A 185 -22.50 -16.73 38.79
C ILE A 185 -22.84 -17.92 39.70
N SER A 186 -22.17 -19.06 39.55
CA SER A 186 -22.39 -20.24 40.41
C SER A 186 -22.06 -19.97 41.88
N TYR A 187 -21.26 -18.96 42.20
CA TYR A 187 -20.92 -18.54 43.58
C TYR A 187 -21.79 -17.38 44.04
N ALA A 188 -21.90 -16.31 43.23
CA ALA A 188 -22.79 -15.20 43.51
C ALA A 188 -23.10 -14.40 42.20
N TRP A 189 -24.36 -14.10 41.98
CA TRP A 189 -24.81 -13.42 40.73
C TRP A 189 -24.20 -12.03 40.51
N TRP A 190 -23.77 -11.35 41.57
CA TRP A 190 -23.16 -10.01 41.54
C TRP A 190 -21.66 -10.00 41.23
N LEU A 191 -20.96 -11.12 41.39
CA LEU A 191 -19.50 -11.20 41.18
C LEU A 191 -19.05 -10.81 39.73
N PRO A 192 -19.69 -11.25 38.65
CA PRO A 192 -19.35 -10.79 37.32
C PRO A 192 -19.47 -9.27 37.17
N LEU A 193 -20.49 -8.66 37.81
CA LEU A 193 -20.69 -7.20 37.77
C LEU A 193 -19.59 -6.48 38.57
N ALA A 194 -19.13 -7.05 39.66
CA ALA A 194 -17.99 -6.51 40.43
C ALA A 194 -16.70 -6.53 39.61
N VAL A 195 -16.41 -7.62 38.88
CA VAL A 195 -15.26 -7.69 38.00
C VAL A 195 -15.35 -6.64 36.89
N LEU A 196 -16.52 -6.49 36.27
CA LEU A 196 -16.75 -5.45 35.25
C LEU A 196 -16.54 -4.04 35.84
N ALA A 197 -17.09 -3.73 37.00
CA ALA A 197 -16.95 -2.43 37.64
C ALA A 197 -15.47 -2.08 37.94
N GLY A 198 -14.66 -3.06 38.34
CA GLY A 198 -13.22 -2.89 38.59
C GLY A 198 -12.42 -2.63 37.27
N THR A 199 -12.90 -3.09 36.13
CA THR A 199 -12.20 -2.95 34.83
C THR A 199 -12.62 -1.71 34.07
N LEU A 200 -13.81 -1.14 34.31
CA LEU A 200 -14.36 0.02 33.59
C LEU A 200 -13.46 1.26 33.57
N PRO A 201 -12.80 1.68 34.66
CA PRO A 201 -11.92 2.85 34.62
C PRO A 201 -10.72 2.65 33.69
N ALA A 202 -10.08 1.48 33.74
CA ALA A 202 -8.97 1.15 32.84
C ALA A 202 -9.42 1.11 31.36
N PHE A 203 -10.61 0.58 31.11
CA PHE A 203 -11.25 0.60 29.81
C PHE A 203 -11.43 2.04 29.29
N TRP A 204 -12.05 2.91 30.08
CA TRP A 204 -12.30 4.29 29.70
C TRP A 204 -11.00 5.06 29.42
N VAL A 205 -9.99 4.92 30.26
CA VAL A 205 -8.67 5.55 30.11
C VAL A 205 -8.00 5.11 28.80
N THR A 206 -8.00 3.81 28.52
CA THR A 206 -7.39 3.27 27.29
C THR A 206 -8.12 3.76 26.04
N MET A 207 -9.45 3.80 26.08
CA MET A 207 -10.27 4.31 24.99
C MET A 207 -9.96 5.79 24.71
N GLN A 208 -9.96 6.64 25.74
CA GLN A 208 -9.64 8.05 25.62
C GLN A 208 -8.21 8.28 25.10
N ALA A 209 -7.23 7.54 25.59
CA ALA A 209 -5.86 7.64 25.14
C ALA A 209 -5.73 7.32 23.64
N ASN A 210 -6.42 6.29 23.15
CA ASN A 210 -6.42 5.93 21.74
C ASN A 210 -7.08 7.01 20.86
N ILE A 211 -8.20 7.58 21.29
CA ILE A 211 -8.87 8.68 20.57
C ILE A 211 -7.96 9.89 20.46
N VAL A 212 -7.36 10.33 21.56
CA VAL A 212 -6.46 11.48 21.59
C VAL A 212 -5.21 11.24 20.72
N PHE A 213 -4.63 10.04 20.78
CA PHE A 213 -3.48 9.68 19.96
C PHE A 213 -3.80 9.70 18.46
N GLN A 214 -4.95 9.15 18.05
CA GLN A 214 -5.40 9.19 16.65
C GLN A 214 -5.63 10.63 16.16
N ALA A 215 -6.28 11.44 16.98
CA ALA A 215 -6.47 12.86 16.67
C ALA A 215 -5.12 13.60 16.48
N TRP A 216 -4.16 13.38 17.36
CA TRP A 216 -2.81 13.92 17.23
C TRP A 216 -2.11 13.45 15.94
N ARG A 217 -2.22 12.16 15.60
CA ARG A 217 -1.63 11.59 14.38
C ARG A 217 -2.20 12.26 13.13
N MET A 218 -3.52 12.43 13.05
CA MET A 218 -4.18 13.11 11.91
C MET A 218 -3.74 14.55 11.76
N GLN A 219 -3.64 15.30 12.87
CA GLN A 219 -3.19 16.71 12.85
C GLN A 219 -1.73 16.85 12.39
N ASN A 220 -0.89 15.86 12.66
CA ASN A 220 0.53 15.89 12.36
C ASN A 220 0.91 15.19 11.04
N THR A 221 -0.04 14.80 10.20
CA THR A 221 0.23 14.13 8.92
C THR A 221 1.17 14.95 8.03
N THR A 222 0.93 16.26 7.90
CA THR A 222 1.77 17.16 7.12
C THR A 222 3.20 17.24 7.66
N ASN A 223 3.35 17.28 8.98
CA ASN A 223 4.67 17.31 9.63
C ASN A 223 5.41 15.98 9.42
N GLN A 224 4.71 14.85 9.45
CA GLN A 224 5.31 13.56 9.14
C GLN A 224 5.77 13.47 7.69
N ARG A 225 5.00 14.00 6.72
CA ARG A 225 5.45 14.11 5.31
C ARG A 225 6.71 14.96 5.18
N ARG A 226 6.81 16.07 5.92
CA ARG A 226 8.04 16.90 5.94
C ARG A 226 9.24 16.13 6.48
N LEU A 227 9.06 15.31 7.53
CA LEU A 227 10.14 14.45 8.02
C LEU A 227 10.60 13.46 6.96
N THR A 228 9.66 12.79 6.27
CA THR A 228 9.98 11.88 5.17
C THR A 228 10.68 12.61 4.01
N TYR A 229 10.29 13.85 3.71
CA TYR A 229 10.97 14.65 2.70
C TYR A 229 12.43 14.96 3.10
N PHE A 230 12.69 15.41 4.33
CA PHE A 230 14.05 15.68 4.81
C PHE A 230 14.90 14.41 4.86
N ASP A 231 14.31 13.29 5.24
CA ASP A 231 14.97 11.98 5.22
C ASP A 231 15.38 11.58 3.79
N LYS A 232 14.44 11.65 2.84
CA LYS A 232 14.71 11.39 1.42
C LYS A 232 15.75 12.34 0.83
N ALA A 233 15.74 13.62 1.20
CA ALA A 233 16.75 14.59 0.76
C ALA A 233 18.16 14.19 1.21
N LEU A 234 18.31 13.56 2.37
CA LEU A 234 19.60 13.11 2.91
C LEU A 234 20.03 11.72 2.41
N THR A 235 19.08 10.85 2.07
CA THR A 235 19.34 9.42 1.81
C THR A 235 19.18 9.02 0.35
N SER A 236 18.54 9.86 -0.50
CA SER A 236 18.34 9.54 -1.91
C SER A 236 19.59 9.87 -2.74
N ASP A 237 19.86 9.06 -3.74
CA ASP A 237 20.94 9.24 -4.72
C ASP A 237 20.74 10.49 -5.58
N ILE A 238 19.48 10.86 -5.88
CA ILE A 238 19.10 12.03 -6.69
C ILE A 238 19.60 13.33 -6.04
N ALA A 239 19.42 13.48 -4.73
CA ALA A 239 19.82 14.68 -4.00
C ALA A 239 21.28 14.64 -3.54
N ALA A 240 21.93 13.48 -3.54
CA ALA A 240 23.24 13.27 -2.91
C ALA A 240 24.35 14.20 -3.44
N THR A 241 24.35 14.53 -4.74
CA THR A 241 25.35 15.39 -5.37
C THR A 241 25.22 16.84 -4.90
N GLU A 242 23.99 17.39 -4.93
CA GLU A 242 23.73 18.79 -4.54
C GLU A 242 23.88 18.97 -3.03
N VAL A 243 23.38 18.01 -2.24
CA VAL A 243 23.52 18.04 -0.77
C VAL A 243 24.99 18.12 -0.35
N ARG A 244 25.88 17.41 -1.07
CA ARG A 244 27.34 17.46 -0.80
C ARG A 244 27.98 18.73 -1.34
N LEU A 245 27.65 19.11 -2.58
CA LEU A 245 28.26 20.28 -3.23
C LEU A 245 27.95 21.58 -2.50
N PHE A 246 26.71 21.72 -2.04
CA PHE A 246 26.24 22.93 -1.36
C PHE A 246 26.27 22.82 0.17
N ASP A 247 26.88 21.74 0.72
CA ASP A 247 26.96 21.45 2.17
C ASP A 247 25.60 21.55 2.90
N LEU A 248 24.54 21.05 2.25
CA LEU A 248 23.17 21.12 2.78
C LEU A 248 22.88 20.07 3.85
N SER A 249 23.83 19.18 4.15
CA SER A 249 23.68 18.09 5.11
C SER A 249 23.31 18.60 6.50
N THR A 250 23.95 19.67 6.97
CA THR A 250 23.69 20.29 8.26
C THR A 250 22.29 20.91 8.29
N TYR A 251 21.90 21.64 7.24
CA TYR A 251 20.58 22.25 7.11
C TYR A 251 19.44 21.22 7.22
N PHE A 252 19.51 20.16 6.40
CA PHE A 252 18.44 19.13 6.41
C PHE A 252 18.41 18.32 7.70
N ARG A 253 19.57 18.02 8.30
CA ARG A 253 19.64 17.36 9.60
C ARG A 253 19.04 18.22 10.71
N GLU A 254 19.36 19.49 10.78
CA GLU A 254 18.81 20.41 11.78
C GLU A 254 17.29 20.57 11.58
N ALA A 255 16.82 20.75 10.35
CA ALA A 255 15.41 20.84 10.02
C ALA A 255 14.64 19.55 10.44
N TYR A 256 15.22 18.38 10.15
CA TYR A 256 14.68 17.09 10.60
C TYR A 256 14.64 17.01 12.12
N HIS A 257 15.76 17.29 12.79
CA HIS A 257 15.87 17.16 14.25
C HIS A 257 14.94 18.11 14.99
N SER A 258 14.84 19.38 14.56
CA SER A 258 13.97 20.37 15.20
C SER A 258 12.48 19.97 15.10
N LEU A 259 12.05 19.53 13.91
CA LEU A 259 10.69 19.08 13.70
C LEU A 259 10.41 17.78 14.47
N ARG A 260 11.37 16.83 14.45
CA ARG A 260 11.27 15.56 15.19
C ARG A 260 11.21 15.79 16.68
N GLU A 261 12.00 16.74 17.21
CA GLU A 261 11.98 17.13 18.60
C GLU A 261 10.60 17.64 19.03
N THR A 262 10.01 18.54 18.25
CA THR A 262 8.66 19.07 18.51
C THR A 262 7.64 17.92 18.59
N LEU A 263 7.60 17.05 17.59
CA LEU A 263 6.67 15.90 17.57
C LEU A 263 6.93 14.92 18.69
N ARG A 264 8.20 14.72 19.06
CA ARG A 264 8.58 13.87 20.20
C ARG A 264 8.08 14.43 21.52
N GLN A 265 8.25 15.74 21.74
CA GLN A 265 7.79 16.39 22.96
C GLN A 265 6.26 16.35 23.10
N GLU A 266 5.52 16.61 22.03
CA GLU A 266 4.06 16.46 22.01
C GLU A 266 3.64 15.03 22.33
N ARG A 267 4.26 14.04 21.68
CA ARG A 267 3.96 12.62 21.92
C ARG A 267 4.27 12.19 23.35
N LEU A 268 5.40 12.65 23.91
CA LEU A 268 5.77 12.36 25.31
C LEU A 268 4.83 13.04 26.28
N ALA A 269 4.33 14.25 25.98
CA ALA A 269 3.33 14.90 26.82
C ALA A 269 2.02 14.09 26.89
N LEU A 270 1.54 13.61 25.74
CA LEU A 270 0.37 12.71 25.67
C LEU A 270 0.62 11.41 26.45
N ALA A 271 1.80 10.80 26.28
CA ALA A 271 2.16 9.57 26.99
C ALA A 271 2.24 9.77 28.52
N ARG A 272 2.76 10.91 29.00
CA ARG A 272 2.77 11.24 30.44
C ARG A 272 1.36 11.38 31.00
N GLN A 273 0.49 12.09 30.28
CA GLN A 273 -0.91 12.22 30.67
C GLN A 273 -1.61 10.86 30.74
N GLN A 274 -1.40 10.03 29.71
CA GLN A 274 -1.92 8.67 29.66
C GLN A 274 -1.42 7.83 30.85
N LEU A 275 -0.11 7.89 31.15
CA LEU A 275 0.49 7.18 32.31
C LEU A 275 -0.18 7.57 33.61
N ALA A 276 -0.39 8.88 33.85
CA ALA A 276 -1.03 9.35 35.09
C ALA A 276 -2.45 8.79 35.25
N TRP A 277 -3.26 8.80 34.17
CA TRP A 277 -4.60 8.22 34.18
C TRP A 277 -4.59 6.69 34.31
N GLN A 278 -3.63 6.00 33.66
CA GLN A 278 -3.47 4.55 33.80
C GLN A 278 -3.09 4.15 35.21
N LEU A 279 -2.19 4.88 35.87
CA LEU A 279 -1.81 4.65 37.28
C LEU A 279 -3.02 4.84 38.19
N GLY A 280 -3.82 5.89 38.01
CA GLY A 280 -5.06 6.10 38.75
C GLY A 280 -6.06 4.96 38.59
N ALA A 281 -6.28 4.52 37.35
CA ALA A 281 -7.16 3.39 37.05
C ALA A 281 -6.64 2.06 37.61
N ALA A 282 -5.32 1.84 37.58
CA ALA A 282 -4.68 0.64 38.16
C ALA A 282 -4.81 0.61 39.70
N LEU A 283 -4.58 1.74 40.37
CA LEU A 283 -4.79 1.85 41.83
C LEU A 283 -6.24 1.58 42.18
N PHE A 284 -7.21 2.15 41.45
CA PHE A 284 -8.62 1.85 41.68
C PHE A 284 -8.91 0.35 41.50
N ALA A 285 -8.41 -0.26 40.44
CA ALA A 285 -8.61 -1.69 40.15
C ALA A 285 -7.97 -2.56 41.28
N LEU A 286 -6.78 -2.21 41.78
CA LEU A 286 -6.14 -2.91 42.91
C LEU A 286 -6.93 -2.79 44.19
N LEU A 287 -7.43 -1.59 44.53
CA LEU A 287 -8.26 -1.40 45.74
C LEU A 287 -9.57 -2.19 45.62
N TRP A 288 -10.22 -2.12 44.46
CA TRP A 288 -11.46 -2.84 44.18
C TRP A 288 -11.27 -4.36 44.24
N MET A 289 -10.19 -4.85 43.63
CA MET A 289 -9.80 -6.26 43.71
C MET A 289 -9.46 -6.70 45.14
N GLY A 290 -8.75 -5.85 45.87
CA GLY A 290 -8.44 -6.10 47.28
C GLY A 290 -9.69 -6.26 48.15
N LEU A 291 -10.70 -5.40 47.96
CA LEU A 291 -12.00 -5.51 48.62
C LEU A 291 -12.73 -6.81 48.26
N ALA A 292 -12.73 -7.19 46.98
CA ALA A 292 -13.33 -8.45 46.54
C ALA A 292 -12.61 -9.66 47.18
N LEU A 293 -11.28 -9.67 47.17
CA LEU A 293 -10.49 -10.75 47.76
C LEU A 293 -10.65 -10.81 49.27
N LEU A 294 -10.72 -9.69 50.00
CA LEU A 294 -11.02 -9.64 51.43
C LEU A 294 -12.40 -10.23 51.75
N TRP A 295 -13.41 -9.91 50.95
CA TRP A 295 -14.75 -10.48 51.10
C TRP A 295 -14.73 -12.00 50.87
N ILE A 296 -14.08 -12.47 49.79
CA ILE A 296 -13.94 -13.90 49.49
C ILE A 296 -13.15 -14.62 50.57
N GLY A 297 -12.02 -14.04 51.01
CA GLY A 297 -11.19 -14.57 52.08
C GLY A 297 -11.95 -14.72 53.42
N ARG A 298 -12.82 -13.73 53.76
CA ARG A 298 -13.69 -13.83 54.92
C ARG A 298 -14.70 -14.97 54.79
N GLN A 299 -15.25 -15.19 53.60
CA GLN A 299 -16.15 -16.33 53.36
C GLN A 299 -15.41 -17.67 53.42
N ALA A 300 -14.17 -17.74 52.96
CA ALA A 300 -13.32 -18.92 53.09
C ALA A 300 -12.99 -19.24 54.56
N LEU A 301 -12.69 -18.22 55.39
CA LEU A 301 -12.48 -18.39 56.83
C LEU A 301 -13.75 -18.88 57.55
N ASN A 302 -14.93 -18.56 57.03
CA ASN A 302 -16.20 -19.06 57.51
C ASN A 302 -16.53 -20.48 57.00
N GLY A 303 -15.64 -21.12 56.26
CA GLY A 303 -15.81 -22.47 55.72
C GLY A 303 -16.77 -22.56 54.53
N LEU A 304 -17.17 -21.42 53.91
CA LEU A 304 -18.10 -21.39 52.79
C LEU A 304 -17.41 -21.55 51.42
N PHE A 305 -16.10 -21.25 51.34
CA PHE A 305 -15.29 -21.36 50.15
C PHE A 305 -14.01 -22.14 50.41
N SER A 306 -13.56 -22.92 49.42
CA SER A 306 -12.30 -23.66 49.45
C SER A 306 -11.09 -22.77 49.11
N LEU A 307 -9.87 -23.30 49.29
CA LEU A 307 -8.65 -22.66 48.79
C LEU A 307 -8.58 -22.69 47.26
N GLY A 308 -9.14 -23.71 46.60
CA GLY A 308 -9.32 -23.75 45.17
C GLY A 308 -10.24 -22.65 44.66
N ASP A 309 -11.30 -22.33 45.39
CA ASP A 309 -12.18 -21.20 45.06
C ASP A 309 -11.44 -19.87 45.08
N LEU A 310 -10.55 -19.63 46.06
CA LEU A 310 -9.69 -18.44 46.09
C LEU A 310 -8.77 -18.36 44.85
N ALA A 311 -8.17 -19.47 44.46
CA ALA A 311 -7.35 -19.55 43.27
C ALA A 311 -8.16 -19.27 41.99
N LEU A 312 -9.38 -19.83 41.87
CA LEU A 312 -10.31 -19.55 40.78
C LEU A 312 -10.64 -18.06 40.70
N PHE A 313 -11.04 -17.43 41.78
CA PHE A 313 -11.38 -16.01 41.83
C PHE A 313 -10.21 -15.14 41.39
N TRP A 314 -9.00 -15.37 41.91
CA TRP A 314 -7.81 -14.66 41.50
C TRP A 314 -7.56 -14.77 40.01
N GLN A 315 -7.68 -15.99 39.46
CA GLN A 315 -7.45 -16.26 38.07
C GLN A 315 -8.52 -15.63 37.17
N VAL A 316 -9.81 -15.70 37.53
CA VAL A 316 -10.90 -15.05 36.79
C VAL A 316 -10.73 -13.55 36.73
N ILE A 317 -10.41 -12.91 37.86
CA ILE A 317 -10.23 -11.45 37.92
C ILE A 317 -9.03 -11.04 37.07
N SER A 318 -7.87 -11.67 37.24
CA SER A 318 -6.65 -11.32 36.51
C SER A 318 -6.79 -11.59 34.98
N GLN A 319 -7.39 -12.71 34.63
CA GLN A 319 -7.64 -13.09 33.23
C GLN A 319 -8.74 -12.22 32.61
N GLY A 320 -9.82 -11.94 33.34
CA GLY A 320 -10.91 -11.06 32.91
C GLY A 320 -10.41 -9.66 32.54
N GLN A 321 -9.51 -9.08 33.39
CA GLN A 321 -8.87 -7.80 33.07
C GLN A 321 -8.07 -7.86 31.76
N ARG A 322 -7.25 -8.89 31.56
CA ARG A 322 -6.49 -9.07 30.30
C ARG A 322 -7.40 -9.21 29.09
N GLN A 323 -8.47 -10.00 29.18
CA GLN A 323 -9.43 -10.16 28.09
C GLN A 323 -10.16 -8.85 27.75
N MET A 324 -10.54 -8.07 28.77
CA MET A 324 -11.19 -6.78 28.55
C MET A 324 -10.25 -5.77 27.87
N GLN A 325 -8.99 -5.70 28.28
CA GLN A 325 -7.98 -4.88 27.59
C GLN A 325 -7.78 -5.31 26.14
N ALA A 326 -7.76 -6.63 25.89
CA ALA A 326 -7.62 -7.17 24.55
C ALA A 326 -8.86 -6.87 23.66
N VAL A 327 -10.07 -6.84 24.23
CA VAL A 327 -11.30 -6.38 23.52
C VAL A 327 -11.13 -4.95 23.04
N LEU A 328 -10.62 -4.06 23.92
CA LEU A 328 -10.37 -2.66 23.56
C LEU A 328 -9.35 -2.49 22.45
N THR A 329 -8.23 -3.22 22.57
CA THR A 329 -7.19 -3.19 21.53
C THR A 329 -7.76 -3.64 20.20
N SER A 330 -8.53 -4.74 20.20
CA SER A 330 -9.18 -5.23 18.97
C SER A 330 -10.19 -4.23 18.41
N ALA A 331 -11.00 -3.58 19.24
CA ALA A 331 -11.94 -2.55 18.78
C ALA A 331 -11.20 -1.35 18.15
N SER A 332 -10.09 -0.91 18.76
CA SER A 332 -9.23 0.15 18.19
C SER A 332 -8.57 -0.26 16.89
N ASP A 333 -8.12 -1.51 16.78
CA ASP A 333 -7.49 -2.03 15.56
C ASP A 333 -8.50 -2.25 14.43
N ILE A 334 -9.75 -2.64 14.76
CA ILE A 334 -10.86 -2.68 13.79
C ILE A 334 -11.12 -1.27 13.25
N TYR A 335 -11.26 -0.27 14.14
CA TYR A 335 -11.48 1.11 13.71
C TYR A 335 -10.37 1.60 12.77
N ARG A 336 -9.11 1.33 13.14
CA ARG A 336 -7.96 1.67 12.29
C ARG A 336 -8.01 0.95 10.94
N SER A 337 -8.31 -0.34 10.93
CA SER A 337 -8.40 -1.12 9.69
C SER A 337 -9.52 -0.61 8.78
N LEU A 338 -10.67 -0.22 9.34
CA LEU A 338 -11.78 0.34 8.56
C LEU A 338 -11.41 1.64 7.85
N PHE A 339 -10.62 2.50 8.49
CA PHE A 339 -10.14 3.74 7.89
C PHE A 339 -9.25 3.50 6.66
N PHE A 340 -8.33 2.54 6.74
CA PHE A 340 -7.47 2.19 5.61
C PHE A 340 -8.21 1.41 4.51
N LEU A 341 -9.23 0.64 4.87
CA LEU A 341 -10.09 -0.03 3.88
C LEU A 341 -10.91 0.95 3.04
N GLU A 342 -11.27 2.10 3.58
CA GLU A 342 -11.90 3.18 2.82
C GLU A 342 -10.98 3.66 1.69
N ASP A 343 -9.69 3.90 1.97
CA ASP A 343 -8.70 4.28 0.95
C ASP A 343 -8.55 3.18 -0.11
N LEU A 344 -8.47 1.90 0.28
CA LEU A 344 -8.38 0.77 -0.65
C LEU A 344 -9.61 0.69 -1.56
N PHE A 345 -10.81 0.71 -0.98
CA PHE A 345 -12.03 0.57 -1.79
C PHE A 345 -12.33 1.81 -2.64
N SER A 346 -11.95 3.00 -2.20
CA SER A 346 -12.04 4.21 -3.01
C SER A 346 -11.07 4.16 -4.20
N PHE A 347 -9.85 3.63 -4.01
CA PHE A 347 -8.91 3.36 -5.10
C PHE A 347 -9.46 2.32 -6.09
N LEU A 348 -9.99 1.22 -5.60
CA LEU A 348 -10.58 0.16 -6.45
C LEU A 348 -11.87 0.59 -7.17
N ALA A 349 -12.52 1.66 -6.71
CA ALA A 349 -13.69 2.23 -7.36
C ALA A 349 -13.36 3.24 -8.47
N LEU A 350 -12.11 3.62 -8.65
CA LEU A 350 -11.68 4.49 -9.74
C LEU A 350 -11.95 3.79 -11.08
N THR A 351 -12.48 4.54 -12.03
CA THR A 351 -12.77 4.02 -13.38
C THR A 351 -11.98 4.79 -14.42
N PRO A 352 -11.45 4.14 -15.44
CA PRO A 352 -10.81 4.84 -16.55
C PRO A 352 -11.81 5.75 -17.26
N VAL A 353 -11.38 6.95 -17.61
CA VAL A 353 -12.16 7.91 -18.41
C VAL A 353 -12.01 7.60 -19.89
N ILE A 354 -10.81 7.16 -20.30
CA ILE A 354 -10.51 6.79 -21.67
C ILE A 354 -10.86 5.31 -21.85
N THR A 355 -11.97 5.07 -22.53
CA THR A 355 -12.49 3.72 -22.79
C THR A 355 -12.64 3.47 -24.29
N ASP A 356 -12.74 2.20 -24.66
CA ASP A 356 -13.09 1.81 -26.02
C ASP A 356 -14.52 2.24 -26.37
N ALA A 357 -14.76 2.58 -27.62
CA ALA A 357 -16.12 2.75 -28.13
C ALA A 357 -16.91 1.43 -27.98
N SER A 358 -18.24 1.52 -27.87
CA SER A 358 -19.10 0.33 -27.77
C SER A 358 -18.96 -0.60 -28.99
N GLU A 359 -18.72 -0.02 -30.17
CA GLU A 359 -18.45 -0.72 -31.42
C GLU A 359 -17.20 -0.10 -32.06
N PRO A 360 -15.98 -0.58 -31.70
CA PRO A 360 -14.76 -0.01 -32.25
C PRO A 360 -14.61 -0.27 -33.76
N VAL A 361 -14.26 0.77 -34.48
CA VAL A 361 -13.95 0.66 -35.91
C VAL A 361 -12.63 -0.07 -36.09
N ARG A 362 -12.61 -1.11 -36.90
CA ARG A 362 -11.38 -1.78 -37.34
C ARG A 362 -10.74 -0.99 -38.46
N LEU A 363 -9.51 -0.56 -38.25
CA LEU A 363 -8.73 0.09 -39.29
C LEU A 363 -8.08 -0.92 -40.23
N ALA A 364 -7.86 -0.50 -41.48
CA ALA A 364 -6.95 -1.19 -42.38
C ALA A 364 -5.52 -1.22 -41.83
N ASP A 365 -4.69 -2.13 -42.31
CA ASP A 365 -3.29 -2.18 -41.88
C ASP A 365 -2.51 -0.94 -42.35
N GLY A 366 -1.70 -0.40 -41.47
CA GLY A 366 -0.89 0.79 -41.76
C GLY A 366 -1.61 2.12 -41.50
N LEU A 367 -0.94 3.21 -41.86
CA LEU A 367 -1.47 4.55 -42.04
C LEU A 367 -1.41 4.81 -43.56
N ASN A 368 -2.57 4.99 -44.22
CA ASN A 368 -2.66 5.00 -45.66
C ASN A 368 -2.83 6.41 -46.23
N GLN A 369 -3.45 7.33 -45.50
CA GLN A 369 -3.68 8.72 -45.91
C GLN A 369 -2.95 9.70 -44.98
N SER A 370 -3.44 9.88 -43.81
CA SER A 370 -2.86 10.82 -42.83
C SER A 370 -3.39 10.61 -41.44
N LEU A 371 -2.58 11.04 -40.46
CA LEU A 371 -3.02 11.34 -39.10
C LEU A 371 -3.21 12.85 -38.98
N SER A 372 -4.42 13.32 -38.64
CA SER A 372 -4.70 14.75 -38.57
C SER A 372 -5.36 15.18 -37.28
N MET A 373 -5.04 16.39 -36.85
CA MET A 373 -5.66 17.11 -35.74
C MET A 373 -6.38 18.33 -36.31
N GLN A 374 -7.65 18.51 -35.94
CA GLN A 374 -8.50 19.58 -36.46
C GLN A 374 -9.16 20.33 -35.30
N ASN A 375 -8.87 21.61 -35.20
CA ASN A 375 -9.41 22.51 -34.15
C ASN A 375 -9.26 21.93 -32.73
N VAL A 376 -8.10 21.32 -32.44
CA VAL A 376 -7.89 20.61 -31.18
C VAL A 376 -7.58 21.61 -30.08
N THR A 377 -8.46 21.66 -29.06
CA THR A 377 -8.22 22.39 -27.81
C THR A 377 -8.14 21.40 -26.66
N PHE A 378 -7.09 21.53 -25.86
CA PHE A 378 -6.84 20.67 -24.71
C PHE A 378 -6.29 21.44 -23.53
N THR A 379 -6.91 21.25 -22.35
CA THR A 379 -6.52 21.82 -21.05
C THR A 379 -6.36 20.69 -20.03
N TYR A 380 -5.26 20.67 -19.28
CA TYR A 380 -5.08 19.74 -18.16
C TYR A 380 -6.01 20.11 -16.99
N ALA A 381 -6.46 19.11 -16.23
CA ALA A 381 -7.40 19.31 -15.11
C ALA A 381 -6.90 20.30 -14.03
N ASP A 382 -5.58 20.39 -13.84
CA ASP A 382 -4.94 21.23 -12.83
C ASP A 382 -4.46 22.59 -13.42
N SER A 383 -4.88 22.96 -14.65
CA SER A 383 -4.47 24.18 -15.34
C SER A 383 -5.69 24.97 -15.82
N ASP A 384 -5.64 26.29 -15.68
CA ASP A 384 -6.65 27.20 -16.22
C ASP A 384 -6.34 27.62 -17.68
N LEU A 385 -5.13 27.34 -18.17
CA LEU A 385 -4.70 27.71 -19.52
C LEU A 385 -4.65 26.47 -20.42
N PRO A 386 -5.12 26.59 -21.68
CA PRO A 386 -5.04 25.51 -22.65
C PRO A 386 -3.58 25.20 -22.98
N ALA A 387 -3.24 23.91 -23.01
CA ALA A 387 -1.95 23.42 -23.47
C ALA A 387 -1.86 23.37 -25.02
N LEU A 388 -2.99 23.17 -25.66
CA LEU A 388 -3.21 23.36 -27.10
C LEU A 388 -4.51 24.14 -27.27
N ASP A 389 -4.51 25.14 -28.16
CA ASP A 389 -5.67 25.99 -28.44
C ASP A 389 -5.88 26.10 -29.95
N ASP A 390 -7.04 25.67 -30.44
CA ASP A 390 -7.41 25.63 -31.85
C ASP A 390 -6.31 25.08 -32.78
N PHE A 391 -5.68 23.99 -32.35
CA PHE A 391 -4.46 23.46 -32.95
C PHE A 391 -4.78 22.57 -34.19
N PHE A 392 -4.01 22.78 -35.26
CA PHE A 392 -4.09 22.03 -36.50
C PHE A 392 -2.76 21.36 -36.80
N LEU A 393 -2.81 20.10 -37.19
CA LEU A 393 -1.65 19.35 -37.69
C LEU A 393 -2.10 18.26 -38.65
N THR A 394 -1.33 18.07 -39.72
CA THR A 394 -1.51 16.94 -40.63
C THR A 394 -0.18 16.22 -40.84
N ILE A 395 -0.16 14.92 -40.58
CA ILE A 395 0.97 14.02 -40.76
C ILE A 395 0.60 13.07 -41.93
N PRO A 396 1.04 13.33 -43.15
CA PRO A 396 0.75 12.48 -44.29
C PRO A 396 1.43 11.11 -44.16
N ALA A 397 0.78 10.06 -44.66
CA ALA A 397 1.34 8.72 -44.67
C ALA A 397 2.67 8.65 -45.43
N GLY A 398 3.63 7.93 -44.85
CA GLY A 398 4.96 7.71 -45.46
C GLY A 398 5.89 8.92 -45.38
N GLN A 399 5.51 10.00 -44.71
CA GLN A 399 6.35 11.20 -44.54
C GLN A 399 6.91 11.35 -43.14
N ILE A 400 8.03 12.05 -43.04
CA ILE A 400 8.65 12.46 -41.79
C ILE A 400 8.23 13.90 -41.52
N VAL A 401 7.49 14.13 -40.46
CA VAL A 401 7.06 15.45 -39.99
C VAL A 401 7.87 15.85 -38.74
N ALA A 402 8.43 17.05 -38.77
CA ALA A 402 9.11 17.63 -37.59
C ALA A 402 8.24 18.70 -36.94
N ILE A 403 8.14 18.66 -35.63
CA ILE A 403 7.57 19.73 -34.80
C ILE A 403 8.69 20.45 -34.06
N VAL A 404 8.78 21.77 -34.30
CA VAL A 404 9.77 22.63 -33.67
C VAL A 404 9.04 23.71 -32.86
N GLY A 405 9.51 24.00 -31.66
CA GLY A 405 8.90 25.04 -30.83
C GLY A 405 9.60 25.20 -29.49
N GLU A 406 9.30 26.28 -28.80
CA GLU A 406 9.86 26.58 -27.48
C GLU A 406 9.42 25.56 -26.42
N ASN A 407 10.15 25.55 -25.29
CA ASN A 407 9.75 24.75 -24.14
C ASN A 407 8.40 25.26 -23.61
N GLY A 408 7.48 24.34 -23.34
CA GLY A 408 6.13 24.69 -22.89
C GLY A 408 5.11 24.90 -24.05
N ALA A 409 5.51 24.85 -25.32
CA ALA A 409 4.61 25.00 -26.46
C ALA A 409 3.63 23.83 -26.73
N GLY A 410 3.43 22.94 -25.76
CA GLY A 410 2.47 21.84 -25.89
C GLY A 410 2.97 20.59 -26.61
N LYS A 411 4.27 20.49 -26.97
CA LYS A 411 4.83 19.38 -27.74
C LYS A 411 4.62 17.99 -27.07
N SER A 412 4.88 17.89 -25.79
CA SER A 412 4.64 16.63 -25.05
C SER A 412 3.14 16.32 -24.89
N THR A 413 2.30 17.34 -24.84
CA THR A 413 0.83 17.21 -24.86
C THR A 413 0.36 16.61 -26.18
N LEU A 414 0.95 17.07 -27.29
CA LEU A 414 0.70 16.51 -28.61
C LEU A 414 0.93 15.00 -28.64
N VAL A 415 2.10 14.52 -28.15
CA VAL A 415 2.40 13.08 -28.10
C VAL A 415 1.37 12.32 -27.27
N LYS A 416 0.98 12.85 -26.11
CA LYS A 416 -0.01 12.22 -25.25
C LYS A 416 -1.38 12.09 -25.90
N LEU A 417 -1.81 13.11 -26.64
CA LEU A 417 -3.07 13.11 -27.40
C LEU A 417 -3.02 12.12 -28.58
N LEU A 418 -1.93 12.08 -29.33
CA LEU A 418 -1.75 11.12 -30.44
C LEU A 418 -1.76 9.67 -29.97
N CYS A 419 -1.24 9.38 -28.77
CA CYS A 419 -1.29 8.06 -28.12
C CYS A 419 -2.63 7.77 -27.43
N ARG A 420 -3.57 8.73 -27.50
CA ARG A 420 -4.85 8.69 -26.80
C ARG A 420 -4.68 8.33 -25.31
N PHE A 421 -3.73 9.03 -24.65
CA PHE A 421 -3.67 9.06 -23.17
C PHE A 421 -4.65 10.08 -22.60
N TYR A 422 -5.10 11.00 -23.45
CA TYR A 422 -6.14 12.00 -23.22
C TYR A 422 -6.98 12.13 -24.49
N ASP A 423 -8.26 12.45 -24.33
CA ASP A 423 -9.13 12.91 -25.40
C ASP A 423 -9.20 14.45 -25.36
N PRO A 424 -9.20 15.15 -26.51
CA PRO A 424 -9.33 16.60 -26.54
C PRO A 424 -10.74 17.06 -26.12
N GLN A 425 -10.84 18.25 -25.49
CA GLN A 425 -12.11 18.83 -25.13
C GLN A 425 -12.87 19.36 -26.34
N GLN A 426 -12.15 19.87 -27.35
CA GLN A 426 -12.72 20.34 -28.61
C GLN A 426 -11.90 19.80 -29.78
N GLY A 427 -12.54 19.70 -30.92
CA GLY A 427 -11.92 19.19 -32.12
C GLY A 427 -11.86 17.66 -32.19
N ALA A 428 -11.09 17.17 -33.17
CA ALA A 428 -10.94 15.75 -33.44
C ALA A 428 -9.51 15.41 -33.87
N ILE A 429 -9.08 14.20 -33.51
CA ILE A 429 -7.84 13.59 -33.98
C ILE A 429 -8.24 12.38 -34.80
N THR A 430 -7.85 12.34 -36.06
CA THR A 430 -8.31 11.30 -36.99
C THR A 430 -7.14 10.52 -37.58
N TRP A 431 -7.29 9.22 -37.68
CA TRP A 431 -6.41 8.29 -38.39
C TRP A 431 -7.11 7.84 -39.69
N ASP A 432 -6.61 8.22 -40.83
CA ASP A 432 -7.25 7.98 -42.13
C ASP A 432 -8.73 8.40 -42.16
N GLY A 433 -9.06 9.54 -41.53
CA GLY A 433 -10.42 10.08 -41.42
C GLY A 433 -11.27 9.49 -40.30
N VAL A 434 -10.83 8.44 -39.59
CA VAL A 434 -11.54 7.86 -38.45
C VAL A 434 -11.06 8.52 -37.16
N ASP A 435 -11.97 9.07 -36.35
CA ASP A 435 -11.66 9.66 -35.06
C ASP A 435 -11.08 8.61 -34.12
N LEU A 436 -9.98 8.94 -33.42
CA LEU A 436 -9.32 8.03 -32.48
C LEU A 436 -10.25 7.53 -31.39
N ARG A 437 -11.27 8.33 -31.01
CA ARG A 437 -12.29 7.95 -30.01
C ARG A 437 -13.15 6.76 -30.42
N HIS A 438 -13.25 6.51 -31.70
CA HIS A 438 -14.00 5.38 -32.25
C HIS A 438 -13.15 4.13 -32.52
N MET A 439 -11.85 4.18 -32.24
CA MET A 439 -10.92 3.08 -32.39
C MET A 439 -10.75 2.29 -31.10
N ALA A 440 -10.45 0.99 -31.20
CA ALA A 440 -9.99 0.22 -30.05
C ALA A 440 -8.60 0.70 -29.59
N LEU A 441 -8.45 1.02 -28.31
CA LEU A 441 -7.20 1.53 -27.72
C LEU A 441 -6.01 0.60 -27.96
N ALA A 442 -6.24 -0.70 -27.81
CA ALA A 442 -5.21 -1.71 -28.02
C ALA A 442 -4.71 -1.71 -29.48
N ASP A 443 -5.62 -1.57 -30.47
CA ASP A 443 -5.26 -1.54 -31.89
C ASP A 443 -4.55 -0.24 -32.25
N LEU A 444 -5.02 0.90 -31.77
CA LEU A 444 -4.35 2.19 -31.95
C LEU A 444 -2.92 2.13 -31.42
N ARG A 445 -2.75 1.73 -30.15
CA ARG A 445 -1.45 1.73 -29.49
C ARG A 445 -0.48 0.69 -30.04
N ARG A 446 -0.95 -0.39 -30.66
CA ARG A 446 -0.09 -1.33 -31.40
C ARG A 446 0.50 -0.72 -32.67
N ARG A 447 -0.20 0.20 -33.31
CA ARG A 447 0.21 0.89 -34.56
C ARG A 447 1.16 2.05 -34.32
N ILE A 448 1.36 2.44 -33.05
CA ILE A 448 2.22 3.55 -32.64
C ILE A 448 3.38 3.02 -31.84
N THR A 449 4.58 3.50 -32.13
CA THR A 449 5.73 3.37 -31.24
C THR A 449 6.22 4.75 -30.84
N VAL A 450 6.65 4.89 -29.59
CA VAL A 450 7.09 6.19 -29.04
C VAL A 450 8.41 6.04 -28.32
N MET A 451 9.33 6.94 -28.59
CA MET A 451 10.41 7.26 -27.70
C MET A 451 10.10 8.57 -26.99
N PHE A 452 9.87 8.52 -25.70
CA PHE A 452 9.61 9.71 -24.87
C PHE A 452 10.91 10.46 -24.55
N GLN A 453 10.80 11.75 -24.27
CA GLN A 453 11.94 12.64 -23.91
C GLN A 453 12.77 12.09 -22.75
N LYS A 454 12.11 11.49 -21.75
CA LYS A 454 12.76 10.82 -20.61
C LYS A 454 12.43 9.33 -20.65
N PRO A 455 13.23 8.50 -21.33
CA PRO A 455 12.97 7.08 -21.40
C PRO A 455 13.18 6.41 -20.04
N VAL A 456 12.30 5.47 -19.71
CA VAL A 456 12.38 4.71 -18.46
C VAL A 456 13.55 3.72 -18.54
N PRO A 457 14.51 3.77 -17.60
CA PRO A 457 15.55 2.76 -17.46
C PRO A 457 14.97 1.54 -16.72
N TYR A 458 14.65 0.47 -17.43
CA TYR A 458 14.23 -0.77 -16.79
C TYR A 458 15.47 -1.55 -16.31
N HIS A 459 15.48 -1.93 -15.04
CA HIS A 459 16.59 -2.68 -14.41
C HIS A 459 16.50 -4.18 -14.75
N GLU A 460 16.60 -4.47 -16.05
CA GLU A 460 16.50 -5.79 -16.66
C GLU A 460 17.69 -6.02 -17.63
N THR A 461 17.80 -7.20 -18.23
CA THR A 461 18.83 -7.46 -19.24
C THR A 461 18.69 -6.52 -20.43
N ALA A 462 19.77 -6.26 -21.16
CA ALA A 462 19.74 -5.42 -22.35
C ALA A 462 18.77 -5.99 -23.41
N VAL A 463 18.73 -7.32 -23.59
CA VAL A 463 17.77 -7.98 -24.50
C VAL A 463 16.32 -7.74 -24.03
N CYS A 464 16.04 -7.93 -22.74
CA CYS A 464 14.70 -7.69 -22.18
C CYS A 464 14.28 -6.24 -22.35
N ASN A 465 15.15 -5.27 -22.05
CA ASN A 465 14.90 -3.85 -22.22
C ASN A 465 14.38 -3.49 -23.62
N ILE A 466 14.93 -4.11 -24.66
CA ILE A 466 14.53 -3.87 -26.05
C ILE A 466 13.25 -4.64 -26.37
N GLN A 467 13.12 -5.91 -25.93
CA GLN A 467 11.93 -6.73 -26.13
C GLN A 467 10.66 -6.10 -25.55
N LEU A 468 10.77 -5.33 -24.46
CA LEU A 468 9.65 -4.59 -23.86
C LEU A 468 8.97 -3.64 -24.84
N GLY A 469 9.63 -3.22 -25.91
CA GLY A 469 9.03 -2.42 -26.99
C GLY A 469 7.91 -3.15 -27.74
N ASP A 470 7.99 -4.50 -27.83
CA ASP A 470 6.98 -5.34 -28.47
C ASP A 470 6.75 -6.65 -27.71
N TRP A 471 6.48 -6.54 -26.42
CA TRP A 471 6.36 -7.65 -25.48
C TRP A 471 5.37 -8.74 -25.91
N HIS A 472 4.26 -8.35 -26.58
CA HIS A 472 3.22 -9.28 -27.00
C HIS A 472 3.70 -10.25 -28.12
N ASN A 473 4.54 -9.76 -29.03
CA ASN A 473 5.05 -10.57 -30.14
C ASN A 473 6.35 -11.30 -29.78
N LYS A 474 6.92 -11.03 -28.59
CA LYS A 474 8.15 -11.66 -28.08
C LYS A 474 9.25 -11.73 -29.14
N PRO A 475 9.80 -10.59 -29.61
CA PRO A 475 10.78 -10.56 -30.68
C PRO A 475 12.00 -11.43 -30.31
N ASP A 476 12.47 -12.18 -31.29
CA ASP A 476 13.65 -13.02 -31.14
C ASP A 476 14.95 -12.18 -31.05
N LEU A 477 16.06 -12.83 -30.73
CA LEU A 477 17.36 -12.15 -30.59
C LEU A 477 17.82 -11.50 -31.92
N ALA A 478 17.46 -12.08 -33.09
CA ALA A 478 17.82 -11.50 -34.39
C ALA A 478 17.10 -10.17 -34.61
N ARG A 479 15.82 -10.10 -34.31
CA ARG A 479 15.02 -8.86 -34.37
C ARG A 479 15.49 -7.82 -33.35
N VAL A 480 15.85 -8.25 -32.13
CA VAL A 480 16.41 -7.37 -31.11
C VAL A 480 17.74 -6.78 -31.57
N ARG A 481 18.63 -7.57 -32.17
CA ARG A 481 19.91 -7.08 -32.72
C ARG A 481 19.68 -6.08 -33.85
N GLN A 482 18.78 -6.38 -34.79
CA GLN A 482 18.42 -5.46 -35.85
C GLN A 482 17.92 -4.11 -35.28
N ALA A 483 17.04 -4.14 -34.29
CA ALA A 483 16.55 -2.95 -33.61
C ALA A 483 17.66 -2.20 -32.86
N SER A 484 18.61 -2.93 -32.24
CA SER A 484 19.78 -2.35 -31.55
C SER A 484 20.70 -1.63 -32.52
N GLN A 485 20.95 -2.21 -33.69
CA GLN A 485 21.72 -1.58 -34.77
C GLN A 485 21.03 -0.31 -35.28
N ALA A 486 19.71 -0.39 -35.47
CA ALA A 486 18.88 0.75 -35.83
C ALA A 486 18.93 1.90 -34.83
N GLY A 487 18.84 1.59 -33.53
CA GLY A 487 18.95 2.55 -32.43
C GLY A 487 20.37 3.01 -32.07
N GLY A 488 21.42 2.40 -32.69
CA GLY A 488 22.80 2.68 -32.36
C GLY A 488 23.25 2.14 -31.00
N ALA A 489 22.57 1.09 -30.49
CA ALA A 489 22.84 0.46 -29.21
C ALA A 489 23.69 -0.81 -29.31
N ASP A 490 23.84 -1.43 -30.49
CA ASP A 490 24.48 -2.74 -30.66
C ASP A 490 25.94 -2.74 -30.20
N ASP A 491 26.74 -1.78 -30.68
CA ASP A 491 28.16 -1.64 -30.30
C ASP A 491 28.36 -1.40 -28.81
N LEU A 492 27.45 -0.65 -28.19
CA LEU A 492 27.40 -0.43 -26.77
C LEU A 492 27.14 -1.75 -26.03
N ILE A 493 26.11 -2.48 -26.45
CA ILE A 493 25.68 -3.72 -25.78
C ILE A 493 26.78 -4.79 -25.90
N GLN A 494 27.42 -4.90 -27.05
CA GLN A 494 28.52 -5.87 -27.25
C GLN A 494 29.75 -5.61 -26.33
N LYS A 495 29.95 -4.37 -25.89
CA LYS A 495 31.02 -4.01 -24.95
C LYS A 495 30.67 -4.30 -23.49
N LEU A 496 29.42 -4.61 -23.18
CA LEU A 496 28.99 -4.95 -21.82
C LEU A 496 29.52 -6.33 -21.40
N PRO A 497 29.76 -6.58 -20.12
CA PRO A 497 30.40 -7.81 -19.62
C PRO A 497 29.76 -9.12 -20.09
N LYS A 498 28.44 -9.15 -20.29
CA LYS A 498 27.67 -10.31 -20.79
C LYS A 498 26.90 -9.98 -22.08
N GLY A 499 27.32 -8.92 -22.80
CA GLY A 499 26.58 -8.48 -23.99
C GLY A 499 25.10 -8.26 -23.73
N TYR A 500 24.25 -8.85 -24.54
CA TYR A 500 22.79 -8.73 -24.44
C TYR A 500 22.19 -9.28 -23.13
N GLU A 501 22.86 -10.19 -22.46
CA GLU A 501 22.44 -10.77 -21.15
C GLU A 501 22.91 -9.95 -19.94
N THR A 502 23.54 -8.80 -20.17
CA THR A 502 23.95 -7.90 -19.08
C THR A 502 22.72 -7.24 -18.51
N VAL A 503 22.51 -7.36 -17.19
CA VAL A 503 21.47 -6.62 -16.46
C VAL A 503 21.91 -5.16 -16.30
N LEU A 504 21.04 -4.24 -16.71
CA LEU A 504 21.31 -2.80 -16.72
C LEU A 504 20.78 -2.14 -15.44
N GLY A 505 21.50 -1.15 -14.92
CA GLY A 505 21.08 -0.31 -13.81
C GLY A 505 21.71 -0.65 -12.46
N LYS A 506 21.74 0.32 -11.56
CA LYS A 506 22.41 0.26 -10.24
C LYS A 506 21.73 -0.66 -9.22
N TRP A 507 20.43 -0.84 -9.30
CA TRP A 507 19.65 -1.49 -8.24
C TRP A 507 20.09 -2.93 -7.94
N PHE A 508 20.66 -3.60 -8.93
CA PHE A 508 21.12 -4.98 -8.78
C PHE A 508 22.65 -5.09 -8.80
N GLY A 509 23.37 -3.97 -8.63
CA GLY A 509 24.84 -3.94 -8.58
C GLY A 509 25.54 -4.12 -9.94
N TYR A 510 24.81 -3.86 -11.04
CA TYR A 510 25.29 -4.04 -12.41
C TYR A 510 25.69 -2.72 -13.08
N THR A 511 26.03 -2.80 -14.36
CA THR A 511 26.54 -1.69 -15.16
C THR A 511 25.52 -0.57 -15.29
N GLU A 512 25.90 0.64 -14.87
CA GLU A 512 25.11 1.83 -15.12
C GLU A 512 25.47 2.43 -16.47
N LEU A 513 24.43 2.81 -17.22
CA LEU A 513 24.56 3.48 -18.50
C LEU A 513 24.41 5.00 -18.31
N SER A 514 25.16 5.75 -19.11
CA SER A 514 24.95 7.19 -19.24
C SER A 514 23.57 7.52 -19.83
N VAL A 515 23.12 8.76 -19.67
CA VAL A 515 21.81 9.20 -20.24
C VAL A 515 21.74 8.98 -21.75
N GLY A 516 22.83 9.25 -22.48
CA GLY A 516 22.89 9.03 -23.93
C GLY A 516 22.87 7.54 -24.32
N GLU A 517 23.47 6.67 -23.51
CA GLU A 517 23.41 5.22 -23.71
C GLU A 517 22.00 4.68 -23.45
N TRP A 518 21.33 5.12 -22.38
CA TRP A 518 19.92 4.81 -22.14
C TRP A 518 19.01 5.29 -23.28
N GLN A 519 19.31 6.44 -23.88
CA GLN A 519 18.60 6.97 -25.03
C GLN A 519 18.71 6.04 -26.25
N ARG A 520 19.90 5.47 -26.53
CA ARG A 520 20.10 4.48 -27.60
C ARG A 520 19.34 3.17 -27.34
N ILE A 521 19.31 2.68 -26.11
CA ILE A 521 18.48 1.52 -25.72
C ILE A 521 16.99 1.82 -25.94
N ALA A 522 16.53 3.03 -25.60
CA ALA A 522 15.15 3.44 -25.81
C ALA A 522 14.79 3.57 -27.30
N LEU A 523 15.70 4.03 -28.13
CA LEU A 523 15.54 4.01 -29.59
C LEU A 523 15.43 2.58 -30.13
N ALA A 524 16.29 1.67 -29.69
CA ALA A 524 16.20 0.27 -30.04
C ALA A 524 14.85 -0.34 -29.61
N ARG A 525 14.36 0.02 -28.41
CA ARG A 525 13.01 -0.36 -27.93
C ARG A 525 11.90 0.18 -28.81
N ALA A 526 12.02 1.40 -29.34
CA ALA A 526 11.05 1.96 -30.28
C ALA A 526 11.09 1.26 -31.65
N PHE A 527 12.26 0.85 -32.14
CA PHE A 527 12.42 0.22 -33.46
C PHE A 527 12.16 -1.28 -33.48
N VAL A 528 12.10 -1.96 -32.33
CA VAL A 528 11.82 -3.40 -32.30
C VAL A 528 10.38 -3.69 -32.73
N ARG A 529 9.45 -2.75 -32.48
CA ARG A 529 8.05 -2.85 -32.87
C ARG A 529 7.84 -2.47 -34.35
N GLU A 530 7.03 -3.25 -35.04
CA GLU A 530 6.54 -2.91 -36.38
C GLU A 530 5.32 -1.98 -36.25
N ALA A 531 5.59 -0.69 -36.11
CA ALA A 531 4.55 0.32 -36.01
C ALA A 531 4.37 1.09 -37.32
N SER A 532 3.14 1.55 -37.58
CA SER A 532 2.79 2.39 -38.75
C SER A 532 3.19 3.86 -38.49
N LEU A 533 3.18 4.29 -37.25
CA LEU A 533 3.59 5.63 -36.81
C LEU A 533 4.72 5.53 -35.77
N ILE A 534 5.80 6.23 -36.04
CA ILE A 534 6.95 6.36 -35.16
C ILE A 534 6.99 7.77 -34.60
N ILE A 535 6.88 7.95 -33.28
CA ILE A 535 6.97 9.24 -32.62
C ILE A 535 8.27 9.29 -31.82
N LEU A 536 9.09 10.30 -32.08
CA LEU A 536 10.37 10.50 -31.39
C LEU A 536 10.39 11.88 -30.73
N ASP A 537 10.36 11.90 -29.40
CA ASP A 537 10.40 13.13 -28.60
C ASP A 537 11.84 13.41 -28.16
N GLU A 538 12.49 14.37 -28.79
CA GLU A 538 13.89 14.77 -28.59
C GLU A 538 14.90 13.61 -28.67
N PRO A 539 14.92 12.82 -29.76
CA PRO A 539 15.66 11.56 -29.85
C PRO A 539 17.19 11.72 -29.71
N THR A 540 17.71 12.90 -29.91
CA THR A 540 19.16 13.17 -29.93
C THR A 540 19.61 14.13 -28.81
N SER A 541 18.73 14.45 -27.83
CA SER A 541 19.02 15.47 -26.81
C SER A 541 20.26 15.19 -25.96
N ALA A 542 20.59 13.92 -25.71
CA ALA A 542 21.75 13.49 -24.93
C ALA A 542 22.89 12.92 -25.81
N MET A 543 22.81 13.07 -27.13
CA MET A 543 23.88 12.65 -28.04
C MET A 543 24.82 13.80 -28.35
N ASP A 544 26.11 13.49 -28.53
CA ASP A 544 27.06 14.42 -29.10
C ASP A 544 26.81 14.62 -30.61
N SER A 545 27.41 15.64 -31.20
CA SER A 545 27.16 16.00 -32.60
C SER A 545 27.59 14.91 -33.58
N TRP A 546 28.57 14.08 -33.23
CA TRP A 546 29.00 12.98 -34.07
C TRP A 546 27.99 11.83 -34.06
N ALA A 547 27.60 11.37 -32.88
CA ALA A 547 26.58 10.34 -32.71
C ALA A 547 25.22 10.77 -33.28
N GLU A 548 24.86 12.06 -33.16
CA GLU A 548 23.66 12.62 -33.78
C GLU A 548 23.70 12.50 -35.32
N ASN A 549 24.79 12.91 -35.97
CA ASN A 549 24.92 12.80 -37.41
C ASN A 549 24.88 11.36 -37.91
N GLU A 550 25.54 10.46 -37.23
CA GLU A 550 25.53 9.04 -37.54
C GLU A 550 24.10 8.47 -37.41
N TRP A 551 23.42 8.78 -36.33
CA TRP A 551 22.05 8.33 -36.08
C TRP A 551 21.09 8.92 -37.13
N LEU A 552 21.16 10.20 -37.43
CA LEU A 552 20.31 10.86 -38.43
C LEU A 552 20.46 10.26 -39.86
N SER A 553 21.69 9.88 -40.23
CA SER A 553 21.95 9.23 -41.51
C SER A 553 21.28 7.85 -41.63
N ARG A 554 21.26 7.09 -40.54
CA ARG A 554 20.60 5.78 -40.44
C ARG A 554 19.07 5.93 -40.34
N PHE A 555 18.60 6.90 -39.56
CA PHE A 555 17.17 7.11 -39.28
C PHE A 555 16.35 7.22 -40.59
N ARG A 556 16.79 8.02 -41.55
CA ARG A 556 16.07 8.21 -42.81
C ARG A 556 15.92 6.90 -43.60
N GLN A 557 16.89 5.99 -43.50
CA GLN A 557 16.82 4.65 -44.11
C GLN A 557 15.84 3.72 -43.39
N LEU A 558 15.75 3.85 -42.05
CA LEU A 558 14.91 3.01 -41.22
C LEU A 558 13.41 3.33 -41.32
N VAL A 559 13.08 4.58 -41.66
CA VAL A 559 11.69 5.05 -41.77
C VAL A 559 11.18 5.11 -43.21
N VAL A 560 11.95 4.60 -44.18
CA VAL A 560 11.48 4.50 -45.56
C VAL A 560 10.17 3.71 -45.62
N GLY A 561 9.11 4.33 -46.18
CA GLY A 561 7.77 3.74 -46.25
C GLY A 561 6.98 3.75 -44.94
N LYS A 562 7.49 4.34 -43.83
CA LYS A 562 6.80 4.53 -42.56
C LYS A 562 6.51 6.00 -42.33
N THR A 563 5.51 6.28 -41.53
CA THR A 563 5.22 7.64 -41.07
C THR A 563 5.95 7.94 -39.79
N ALA A 564 6.63 9.10 -39.70
CA ALA A 564 7.35 9.49 -38.50
C ALA A 564 7.03 10.92 -38.08
N LEU A 565 6.90 11.13 -36.76
CA LEU A 565 6.81 12.43 -36.13
C LEU A 565 8.05 12.62 -35.23
N ILE A 566 8.81 13.66 -35.51
CA ILE A 566 9.98 14.04 -34.69
C ILE A 566 9.68 15.35 -33.99
N ILE A 567 9.78 15.34 -32.68
CA ILE A 567 9.74 16.55 -31.87
C ILE A 567 11.17 16.90 -31.50
N THR A 568 11.61 18.11 -31.85
CA THR A 568 12.99 18.53 -31.61
C THR A 568 13.10 20.06 -31.49
N HIS A 569 14.09 20.49 -30.73
CA HIS A 569 14.53 21.89 -30.71
C HIS A 569 15.86 22.06 -31.52
N ARG A 570 16.39 21.00 -32.09
CA ARG A 570 17.64 21.02 -32.88
C ARG A 570 17.32 21.20 -34.37
N PHE A 571 17.91 22.24 -34.94
CA PHE A 571 17.74 22.56 -36.35
C PHE A 571 18.26 21.43 -37.28
N THR A 572 19.38 20.81 -36.94
CA THR A 572 19.99 19.69 -37.71
C THR A 572 19.04 18.51 -37.85
N THR A 573 18.32 18.19 -36.78
CA THR A 573 17.34 17.09 -36.75
C THR A 573 16.07 17.48 -37.55
N ALA A 574 15.56 18.70 -37.35
CA ALA A 574 14.36 19.18 -38.06
C ALA A 574 14.53 19.23 -39.56
N MET A 575 15.71 19.63 -40.07
CA MET A 575 16.02 19.68 -41.51
C MET A 575 16.04 18.30 -42.22
N ARG A 576 15.93 17.22 -41.47
CA ARG A 576 15.80 15.88 -42.05
C ARG A 576 14.38 15.44 -42.29
N ALA A 577 13.41 16.20 -41.86
CA ALA A 577 11.99 15.97 -42.10
C ALA A 577 11.58 16.43 -43.49
N ASP A 578 10.49 15.84 -44.00
CA ASP A 578 9.87 16.23 -45.27
C ASP A 578 8.97 17.47 -45.06
N ILE A 579 8.39 17.60 -43.86
CA ILE A 579 7.54 18.73 -43.47
C ILE A 579 8.01 19.23 -42.07
N ILE A 580 8.07 20.55 -41.90
CA ILE A 580 8.40 21.18 -40.60
C ILE A 580 7.25 22.11 -40.21
N HIS A 581 6.79 21.94 -38.97
CA HIS A 581 5.79 22.79 -38.31
C HIS A 581 6.36 23.51 -37.11
#